data_ec2b257bbb6bb1078fca199f86be7f4e
#
_entry.id   ec2b257bbb6bb1078fca199f86be7f4e
#
_cell.length_a   1.000
_cell.length_b   1.000
_cell.length_c   1.000
_cell.angle_alpha   90.00
_cell.angle_beta   90.00
_cell.angle_gamma   90.00
#
_symmetry.space_group_name_H-M   'P 1'
#
loop_
_entity.id
_entity.type
_entity.pdbx_description
1 polymer ?
#
loop_
_entity_poly.entity_id
_entity_poly.type
_entity_poly.pdbx_seq_one_letter_code
_entity_poly.pdbx_strand_id
1 'polypeptide(L)'
;MEPRPFLILHALWVTRATLGRYVGHDVRMLYAVIPAGGSGTRLWPLSRAGHPKFLHPLTGTSASLLQATVERLAPLTTPDRTLVVTGAAHVAAVARQLTVLPEENILVEPSPRDSCAAIALAAAVIATRDPNAVMGSFAADHLIRDTDSWVCTVQEAVRGAEQGLLMTVGITPTRAETGYGYLETGDPTEGVPWRQVAEFKEKPAAEVAEAYVRSGRHLWNASMFVWRVDVFLAELARQQPALHAGVAAIAAAWGTPEQDDVLGAIWPTLPKISVDYAVMEGAATAGRVATVPGDFGWNDVGDFHTLGDVLPTDDAGNVVLGTEAKPGVLLRDSSNLVVVPQSGRLVAVLGLRDLIVVDTPDAVLVCPRDRAQDVKTLVDELKERGEEGYV
;
A
#
# COMPACT_ATOMS: atom_id res chain seq x y z
N MET A 1 5.58 48.15 8.50
CA MET A 1 5.02 47.00 9.21
C MET A 1 5.17 45.82 8.22
N GLU A 2 6.32 45.18 8.27
CA GLU A 2 6.67 44.09 7.35
C GLU A 2 6.00 42.78 7.76
N PRO A 3 5.53 41.93 6.82
CA PRO A 3 5.02 40.63 7.15
C PRO A 3 6.20 39.66 7.38
N ARG A 4 6.23 39.03 8.55
CA ARG A 4 7.18 37.98 8.91
C ARG A 4 6.91 36.72 8.08
N PRO A 5 7.93 36.04 7.56
CA PRO A 5 7.76 34.78 6.88
C PRO A 5 7.45 33.65 7.87
N PHE A 6 6.39 32.89 7.60
CA PHE A 6 6.09 31.63 8.27
C PHE A 6 7.14 30.59 7.85
N LEU A 7 8.14 30.42 8.69
CA LEU A 7 9.04 29.26 8.68
C LEU A 7 8.41 28.18 9.55
N ILE A 8 7.79 27.19 8.94
CA ILE A 8 7.54 25.90 9.57
C ILE A 8 8.21 24.84 8.70
N LEU A 9 9.52 24.76 8.86
CA LEU A 9 10.31 23.57 8.53
C LEU A 9 10.22 22.63 9.73
N HIS A 10 9.29 21.70 9.74
CA HIS A 10 9.46 20.48 10.49
C HIS A 10 10.08 19.43 9.57
N ALA A 11 11.38 19.57 9.37
CA ALA A 11 12.22 18.47 8.91
C ALA A 11 12.40 17.51 10.08
N LEU A 12 11.44 16.64 10.31
CA LEU A 12 11.59 15.49 11.19
C LEU A 12 12.33 14.38 10.43
N TRP A 13 13.60 14.60 10.19
CA TRP A 13 14.53 13.49 9.99
C TRP A 13 14.83 12.91 11.36
N VAL A 14 14.56 11.61 11.49
CA VAL A 14 14.92 10.79 12.62
C VAL A 14 16.37 11.08 13.00
N THR A 15 16.59 11.67 14.17
CA THR A 15 17.93 11.94 14.65
C THR A 15 18.64 10.62 14.92
N ARG A 16 19.97 10.60 14.84
CA ARG A 16 20.85 9.45 15.16
C ARG A 16 20.50 8.75 16.49
N ALA A 17 19.75 9.40 17.36
CA ALA A 17 19.26 8.87 18.63
C ALA A 17 18.09 7.86 18.47
N THR A 18 17.29 7.96 17.41
CA THR A 18 16.22 6.98 17.12
C THR A 18 16.81 5.71 16.49
N LEU A 19 17.85 5.84 15.68
CA LEU A 19 18.66 4.71 15.18
C LEU A 19 19.30 3.89 16.31
N GLY A 20 19.59 4.49 17.46
CA GLY A 20 20.20 3.81 18.60
C GLY A 20 19.32 2.78 19.34
N ARG A 21 18.01 2.73 19.06
CA ARG A 21 17.11 1.70 19.63
C ARG A 21 17.13 0.37 18.87
N TYR A 22 17.61 0.37 17.64
CA TYR A 22 17.66 -0.81 16.75
C TYR A 22 19.06 -1.42 16.64
N VAL A 23 20.00 -1.00 17.49
CA VAL A 23 21.42 -1.44 17.44
C VAL A 23 21.58 -2.82 18.07
N GLY A 24 21.62 -3.82 17.20
CA GLY A 24 22.04 -5.18 17.51
C GLY A 24 22.64 -5.93 16.32
N HIS A 25 22.32 -5.51 15.09
CA HIS A 25 22.88 -6.08 13.86
C HIS A 25 23.15 -4.97 12.85
N ASP A 26 24.19 -5.15 12.04
CA ASP A 26 24.53 -4.31 10.89
C ASP A 26 23.41 -4.45 9.85
N VAL A 27 22.34 -3.65 10.01
CA VAL A 27 21.14 -3.74 9.16
C VAL A 27 21.48 -3.15 7.80
N ARG A 28 21.59 -4.00 6.81
CA ARG A 28 21.75 -3.55 5.43
C ARG A 28 20.52 -2.71 5.03
N MET A 29 20.75 -1.45 4.64
CA MET A 29 19.70 -0.56 4.15
C MET A 29 19.12 -1.13 2.85
N LEU A 30 17.80 -1.33 2.81
CA LEU A 30 17.13 -1.82 1.62
C LEU A 30 16.78 -0.68 0.65
N TYR A 31 16.49 -1.02 -0.60
CA TYR A 31 15.73 -0.16 -1.49
C TYR A 31 14.23 -0.35 -1.23
N ALA A 32 13.54 0.73 -0.90
CA ALA A 32 12.09 0.70 -0.73
C ALA A 32 11.40 1.09 -2.03
N VAL A 33 10.47 0.28 -2.49
CA VAL A 33 9.59 0.56 -3.62
C VAL A 33 8.18 0.70 -3.10
N ILE A 34 7.52 1.79 -3.46
CA ILE A 34 6.17 2.12 -3.05
C ILE A 34 5.28 2.19 -4.30
N PRO A 35 4.61 1.09 -4.68
CA PRO A 35 3.59 1.16 -5.70
C PRO A 35 2.43 2.03 -5.21
N ALA A 36 2.22 3.18 -5.86
CA ALA A 36 1.19 4.16 -5.57
C ALA A 36 0.20 4.20 -6.73
N GLY A 37 -0.60 3.14 -6.83
CA GLY A 37 -1.59 2.92 -7.86
C GLY A 37 -2.98 2.61 -7.29
N GLY A 38 -3.98 2.55 -8.17
CA GLY A 38 -5.36 2.27 -7.78
C GLY A 38 -6.12 3.51 -7.30
N SER A 39 -7.40 3.59 -7.67
CA SER A 39 -8.26 4.75 -7.35
C SER A 39 -8.94 4.68 -6.00
N GLY A 40 -9.00 3.47 -5.36
CA GLY A 40 -9.70 3.31 -4.08
C GLY A 40 -11.21 3.56 -4.17
N THR A 41 -11.89 3.07 -5.19
CA THR A 41 -13.30 3.35 -5.51
C THR A 41 -14.28 3.07 -4.39
N ARG A 42 -13.96 2.18 -3.44
CA ARG A 42 -14.81 1.89 -2.27
C ARG A 42 -14.80 3.00 -1.21
N LEU A 43 -13.88 3.96 -1.34
CA LEU A 43 -13.84 5.19 -0.52
C LEU A 43 -14.43 6.40 -1.26
N TRP A 44 -15.17 6.18 -2.34
CA TRP A 44 -15.95 7.23 -2.98
C TRP A 44 -17.00 7.80 -1.99
N PRO A 45 -17.28 9.10 -1.94
CA PRO A 45 -16.80 10.18 -2.78
C PRO A 45 -15.49 10.84 -2.32
N LEU A 46 -14.85 10.33 -1.28
CA LEU A 46 -13.59 10.86 -0.77
C LEU A 46 -12.44 10.62 -1.76
N SER A 47 -12.25 9.36 -2.20
CA SER A 47 -11.28 9.04 -3.25
C SER A 47 -11.89 9.16 -4.65
N ARG A 48 -11.11 9.66 -5.57
CA ARG A 48 -11.46 9.93 -6.97
C ARG A 48 -10.32 9.47 -7.90
N ALA A 49 -10.61 9.34 -9.18
CA ALA A 49 -9.59 9.02 -10.18
C ALA A 49 -8.40 10.00 -10.15
N GLY A 50 -8.67 11.30 -9.97
CA GLY A 50 -7.63 12.33 -9.87
C GLY A 50 -7.05 12.53 -8.46
N HIS A 51 -7.67 11.95 -7.42
CA HIS A 51 -7.25 12.05 -6.03
C HIS A 51 -7.46 10.72 -5.29
N PRO A 52 -6.60 9.73 -5.56
CA PRO A 52 -6.75 8.39 -5.05
C PRO A 52 -6.53 8.27 -3.54
N LYS A 53 -6.96 7.15 -2.96
CA LYS A 53 -6.94 6.82 -1.54
C LYS A 53 -5.60 7.16 -0.85
N PHE A 54 -4.48 6.82 -1.47
CA PHE A 54 -3.15 7.00 -0.84
C PHE A 54 -2.75 8.47 -0.64
N LEU A 55 -3.41 9.43 -1.30
CA LEU A 55 -3.18 10.87 -1.11
C LEU A 55 -4.00 11.48 0.04
N HIS A 56 -4.88 10.70 0.67
CA HIS A 56 -5.74 11.18 1.75
C HIS A 56 -5.18 10.89 3.16
N PRO A 57 -5.42 11.78 4.13
CA PRO A 57 -5.05 11.58 5.53
C PRO A 57 -6.11 10.71 6.24
N LEU A 58 -5.98 9.40 6.13
CA LEU A 58 -6.93 8.42 6.68
C LEU A 58 -6.48 7.77 7.99
N THR A 59 -5.35 8.21 8.55
CA THR A 59 -4.77 7.64 9.78
C THR A 59 -5.13 8.41 11.06
N GLY A 60 -6.01 9.41 10.97
CA GLY A 60 -6.30 10.32 12.09
C GLY A 60 -5.25 11.41 12.29
N THR A 61 -4.23 11.49 11.43
CA THR A 61 -3.20 12.54 11.39
C THR A 61 -3.37 13.41 10.15
N SER A 62 -2.57 14.48 10.01
CA SER A 62 -2.55 15.30 8.79
C SER A 62 -1.76 14.68 7.63
N ALA A 63 -0.96 13.64 7.89
CA ALA A 63 -0.18 12.95 6.87
C ALA A 63 -1.09 12.03 6.03
N SER A 64 -0.90 12.05 4.70
CA SER A 64 -1.55 11.07 3.82
C SER A 64 -1.01 9.66 4.08
N LEU A 65 -1.72 8.63 3.59
CA LEU A 65 -1.25 7.24 3.69
C LEU A 65 0.12 7.07 3.02
N LEU A 66 0.35 7.74 1.89
CA LEU A 66 1.62 7.75 1.19
C LEU A 66 2.74 8.36 2.04
N GLN A 67 2.50 9.52 2.65
CA GLN A 67 3.46 10.17 3.55
C GLN A 67 3.76 9.31 4.77
N ALA A 68 2.73 8.75 5.40
CA ALA A 68 2.88 7.83 6.53
C ALA A 68 3.68 6.57 6.15
N THR A 69 3.55 6.08 4.91
CA THR A 69 4.33 4.95 4.41
C THR A 69 5.81 5.32 4.27
N VAL A 70 6.13 6.50 3.71
CA VAL A 70 7.54 6.98 3.59
C VAL A 70 8.15 7.23 4.97
N GLU A 71 7.41 7.85 5.89
CA GLU A 71 7.88 8.10 7.27
C GLU A 71 8.18 6.78 8.00
N ARG A 72 7.32 5.80 7.89
CA ARG A 72 7.49 4.47 8.50
C ARG A 72 8.71 3.73 7.96
N LEU A 73 9.07 3.94 6.71
CA LEU A 73 10.22 3.32 6.06
C LEU A 73 11.58 3.93 6.47
N ALA A 74 11.60 5.11 7.08
CA ALA A 74 12.83 5.82 7.43
C ALA A 74 13.86 5.02 8.24
N PRO A 75 13.50 4.07 9.15
CA PRO A 75 14.45 3.21 9.82
C PRO A 75 15.12 2.14 8.94
N LEU A 76 14.55 1.86 7.75
CA LEU A 76 14.93 0.75 6.87
C LEU A 76 15.63 1.22 5.59
N THR A 77 15.45 2.48 5.20
CA THR A 77 15.92 3.02 3.93
C THR A 77 16.25 4.52 4.05
N THR A 78 16.78 5.08 2.97
CA THR A 78 17.06 6.53 2.82
C THR A 78 16.27 7.07 1.62
N PRO A 79 16.07 8.41 1.48
CA PRO A 79 15.36 8.98 0.35
C PRO A 79 15.95 8.64 -1.02
N ASP A 80 17.27 8.56 -1.13
CA ASP A 80 17.95 8.17 -2.36
C ASP A 80 17.73 6.70 -2.75
N ARG A 81 17.30 5.87 -1.78
CA ARG A 81 16.95 4.45 -1.96
C ARG A 81 15.44 4.19 -1.89
N THR A 82 14.62 5.23 -1.83
CA THR A 82 13.15 5.10 -1.84
C THR A 82 12.62 5.50 -3.21
N LEU A 83 11.93 4.57 -3.88
CA LEU A 83 11.31 4.77 -5.17
C LEU A 83 9.79 4.70 -5.04
N VAL A 84 9.08 5.59 -5.73
CA VAL A 84 7.61 5.54 -5.84
C VAL A 84 7.26 5.27 -7.29
N VAL A 85 6.37 4.30 -7.53
CA VAL A 85 5.85 4.01 -8.87
C VAL A 85 4.39 4.44 -8.93
N THR A 86 4.06 5.40 -9.80
CA THR A 86 2.71 5.97 -9.86
C THR A 86 2.30 6.31 -11.29
N GLY A 87 1.00 6.44 -11.53
CA GLY A 87 0.47 6.83 -12.84
C GLY A 87 0.68 8.30 -13.15
N ALA A 88 0.73 8.65 -14.44
CA ALA A 88 0.91 10.02 -14.94
C ALA A 88 -0.11 11.01 -14.35
N ALA A 89 -1.36 10.57 -14.09
CA ALA A 89 -2.38 11.41 -13.47
C ALA A 89 -2.06 11.85 -12.03
N HIS A 90 -1.21 11.11 -11.31
CA HIS A 90 -0.95 11.32 -9.89
C HIS A 90 0.45 11.88 -9.60
N VAL A 91 1.38 11.84 -10.57
CA VAL A 91 2.79 12.19 -10.36
C VAL A 91 2.98 13.57 -9.72
N ALA A 92 2.23 14.57 -10.18
CA ALA A 92 2.33 15.93 -9.64
C ALA A 92 1.86 16.01 -8.18
N ALA A 93 0.84 15.24 -7.79
CA ALA A 93 0.35 15.20 -6.42
C ALA A 93 1.33 14.43 -5.51
N VAL A 94 1.89 13.32 -5.99
CA VAL A 94 2.94 12.55 -5.31
C VAL A 94 4.18 13.41 -5.06
N ALA A 95 4.70 14.08 -6.09
CA ALA A 95 5.87 14.95 -5.97
C ALA A 95 5.67 16.09 -4.97
N ARG A 96 4.45 16.70 -4.93
CA ARG A 96 4.12 17.74 -3.94
C ARG A 96 4.08 17.20 -2.50
N GLN A 97 3.67 15.96 -2.30
CA GLN A 97 3.61 15.36 -0.96
C GLN A 97 4.95 14.81 -0.48
N LEU A 98 5.81 14.38 -1.41
CA LEU A 98 7.08 13.71 -1.13
C LEU A 98 8.31 14.52 -1.56
N THR A 99 8.36 15.78 -1.15
CA THR A 99 9.46 16.72 -1.49
C THR A 99 10.84 16.28 -1.00
N VAL A 100 10.90 15.26 -0.17
CA VAL A 100 12.16 14.69 0.35
C VAL A 100 12.79 13.69 -0.61
N LEU A 101 12.04 13.16 -1.57
CA LEU A 101 12.54 12.17 -2.53
C LEU A 101 13.17 12.88 -3.74
N PRO A 102 14.27 12.33 -4.28
CA PRO A 102 14.78 12.73 -5.59
C PRO A 102 13.72 12.55 -6.69
N GLU A 103 13.66 13.48 -7.63
CA GLU A 103 12.67 13.43 -8.72
C GLU A 103 12.80 12.16 -9.58
N GLU A 104 14.05 11.73 -9.82
CA GLU A 104 14.38 10.50 -10.55
C GLU A 104 13.95 9.20 -9.84
N ASN A 105 13.51 9.29 -8.59
CA ASN A 105 12.96 8.18 -7.82
C ASN A 105 11.42 8.11 -7.88
N ILE A 106 10.77 9.03 -8.58
CA ILE A 106 9.34 8.95 -8.90
C ILE A 106 9.19 8.39 -10.30
N LEU A 107 8.94 7.09 -10.40
CA LEU A 107 8.77 6.38 -11.65
C LEU A 107 7.33 6.53 -12.12
N VAL A 108 7.14 6.95 -13.38
CA VAL A 108 5.82 7.24 -13.93
C VAL A 108 5.37 6.15 -14.88
N GLU A 109 4.24 5.50 -14.57
CA GLU A 109 3.58 4.57 -15.47
C GLU A 109 2.74 5.32 -16.51
N PRO A 110 2.95 5.10 -17.82
CA PRO A 110 2.11 5.71 -18.84
C PRO A 110 0.64 5.26 -18.79
N SER A 111 0.40 4.02 -18.33
CA SER A 111 -0.93 3.45 -18.14
C SER A 111 -0.89 2.31 -17.11
N PRO A 112 -2.01 2.01 -16.40
CA PRO A 112 -2.06 0.96 -15.40
C PRO A 112 -1.78 -0.43 -16.01
N ARG A 113 -0.79 -1.17 -15.43
CA ARG A 113 -0.41 -2.54 -15.82
C ARG A 113 -0.43 -3.53 -14.66
N ASP A 114 -1.18 -3.20 -13.60
CA ASP A 114 -1.20 -3.96 -12.36
C ASP A 114 0.16 -3.97 -11.62
N SER A 115 0.27 -4.64 -10.49
CA SER A 115 1.42 -4.52 -9.59
C SER A 115 2.72 -5.09 -10.14
N CYS A 116 2.66 -6.15 -10.97
CA CYS A 116 3.89 -6.80 -11.43
C CYS A 116 4.75 -5.90 -12.32
N ALA A 117 4.17 -5.19 -13.27
CA ALA A 117 4.94 -4.30 -14.16
C ALA A 117 5.59 -3.15 -13.38
N ALA A 118 4.86 -2.54 -12.43
CA ALA A 118 5.36 -1.47 -11.58
C ALA A 118 6.54 -1.92 -10.72
N ILE A 119 6.38 -3.04 -10.01
CA ILE A 119 7.42 -3.61 -9.14
C ILE A 119 8.63 -4.07 -9.97
N ALA A 120 8.40 -4.69 -11.12
CA ALA A 120 9.46 -5.17 -12.00
C ALA A 120 10.26 -4.03 -12.63
N LEU A 121 9.60 -2.93 -13.04
CA LEU A 121 10.30 -1.73 -13.52
C LEU A 121 11.21 -1.16 -12.43
N ALA A 122 10.71 -0.99 -11.22
CA ALA A 122 11.51 -0.50 -10.12
C ALA A 122 12.68 -1.44 -9.81
N ALA A 123 12.46 -2.76 -9.79
CA ALA A 123 13.51 -3.75 -9.58
C ALA A 123 14.59 -3.67 -10.68
N ALA A 124 14.19 -3.54 -11.95
CA ALA A 124 15.13 -3.41 -13.07
C ALA A 124 15.94 -2.10 -12.99
N VAL A 125 15.31 -0.97 -12.62
CA VAL A 125 16.01 0.31 -12.40
C VAL A 125 16.97 0.22 -11.22
N ILE A 126 16.57 -0.41 -10.11
CA ILE A 126 17.46 -0.62 -8.95
C ILE A 126 18.64 -1.50 -9.35
N ALA A 127 18.42 -2.56 -10.14
CA ALA A 127 19.49 -3.47 -10.58
C ALA A 127 20.56 -2.75 -11.42
N THR A 128 20.23 -1.66 -12.15
CA THR A 128 21.24 -0.84 -12.83
C THR A 128 22.10 -0.03 -11.87
N ARG A 129 21.60 0.29 -10.67
CA ARG A 129 22.31 1.05 -9.63
C ARG A 129 23.11 0.12 -8.69
N ASP A 130 22.50 -1.00 -8.29
CA ASP A 130 23.08 -2.02 -7.41
C ASP A 130 22.47 -3.39 -7.75
N PRO A 131 23.16 -4.24 -8.53
CA PRO A 131 22.63 -5.55 -8.96
C PRO A 131 22.44 -6.55 -7.82
N ASN A 132 23.03 -6.31 -6.64
CA ASN A 132 22.89 -7.15 -5.45
C ASN A 132 22.00 -6.52 -4.38
N ALA A 133 21.27 -5.46 -4.72
CA ALA A 133 20.38 -4.77 -3.78
C ALA A 133 19.33 -5.71 -3.21
N VAL A 134 19.04 -5.54 -1.92
CA VAL A 134 17.78 -6.02 -1.34
C VAL A 134 16.74 -4.93 -1.54
N MET A 135 15.60 -5.30 -2.08
CA MET A 135 14.45 -4.44 -2.34
C MET A 135 13.24 -4.90 -1.55
N GLY A 136 12.52 -3.96 -0.94
CA GLY A 136 11.20 -4.20 -0.37
C GLY A 136 10.13 -3.45 -1.12
N SER A 137 9.00 -4.10 -1.44
CA SER A 137 7.81 -3.48 -2.02
C SER A 137 6.74 -3.31 -0.96
N PHE A 138 6.27 -2.06 -0.75
CA PHE A 138 5.30 -1.70 0.29
C PHE A 138 4.20 -0.84 -0.32
N ALA A 139 2.95 -1.25 -0.17
CA ALA A 139 1.82 -0.49 -0.70
C ALA A 139 1.74 0.92 -0.09
N ALA A 140 1.38 1.90 -0.92
CA ALA A 140 1.28 3.31 -0.54
C ALA A 140 0.14 3.61 0.46
N ASP A 141 -0.76 2.66 0.70
CA ASP A 141 -2.09 2.91 1.28
C ASP A 141 -2.45 1.96 2.43
N HIS A 142 -1.47 1.25 2.99
CA HIS A 142 -1.67 0.41 4.17
C HIS A 142 -1.51 1.19 5.47
N LEU A 143 -2.35 0.85 6.45
CA LEU A 143 -2.22 1.32 7.83
C LEU A 143 -1.45 0.29 8.64
N ILE A 144 -0.49 0.77 9.44
CA ILE A 144 0.29 0.00 10.41
C ILE A 144 0.22 0.73 11.74
N ARG A 145 -0.19 0.05 12.82
CA ARG A 145 -0.32 0.67 14.15
C ARG A 145 0.98 0.61 14.96
N ASP A 146 1.63 -0.53 14.94
CA ASP A 146 2.90 -0.77 15.65
C ASP A 146 4.05 -0.77 14.65
N THR A 147 4.64 0.41 14.45
CA THR A 147 5.76 0.61 13.51
C THR A 147 7.01 -0.14 13.96
N ASP A 148 7.27 -0.25 15.27
CA ASP A 148 8.47 -0.91 15.79
C ASP A 148 8.43 -2.42 15.50
N SER A 149 7.31 -3.08 15.80
CA SER A 149 7.11 -4.50 15.46
C SER A 149 7.15 -4.74 13.95
N TRP A 150 6.60 -3.81 13.16
CA TRP A 150 6.65 -3.88 11.71
C TRP A 150 8.09 -3.78 11.19
N VAL A 151 8.89 -2.84 11.69
CA VAL A 151 10.31 -2.68 11.32
C VAL A 151 11.08 -3.98 11.61
N CYS A 152 10.91 -4.57 12.80
CA CYS A 152 11.52 -5.85 13.15
C CYS A 152 11.11 -6.96 12.17
N THR A 153 9.83 -7.05 11.81
CA THR A 153 9.30 -8.04 10.86
C THR A 153 9.95 -7.88 9.47
N VAL A 154 10.08 -6.63 8.98
CA VAL A 154 10.73 -6.37 7.69
C VAL A 154 12.21 -6.67 7.72
N GLN A 155 12.91 -6.40 8.83
CA GLN A 155 14.32 -6.75 8.99
C GLN A 155 14.54 -8.27 8.92
N GLU A 156 13.65 -9.07 9.50
CA GLU A 156 13.70 -10.51 9.36
C GLU A 156 13.43 -10.97 7.92
N ALA A 157 12.52 -10.29 7.19
CA ALA A 157 12.32 -10.56 5.78
C ALA A 157 13.57 -10.20 4.94
N VAL A 158 14.30 -9.11 5.27
CA VAL A 158 15.58 -8.78 4.63
C VAL A 158 16.58 -9.92 4.82
N ARG A 159 16.71 -10.48 6.02
CA ARG A 159 17.60 -11.61 6.30
C ARG A 159 17.28 -12.86 5.47
N GLY A 160 15.99 -13.16 5.29
CA GLY A 160 15.54 -14.26 4.41
C GLY A 160 15.82 -13.98 2.94
N ALA A 161 15.64 -12.74 2.50
CA ALA A 161 15.93 -12.30 1.13
C ALA A 161 17.43 -12.40 0.80
N GLU A 162 18.32 -12.09 1.75
CA GLU A 162 19.77 -12.26 1.59
C GLU A 162 20.17 -13.74 1.38
N GLN A 163 19.35 -14.68 1.84
CA GLN A 163 19.52 -16.11 1.59
C GLN A 163 18.95 -16.57 0.22
N GLY A 164 18.45 -15.65 -0.59
CA GLY A 164 17.89 -15.94 -1.92
C GLY A 164 16.44 -16.36 -1.92
N LEU A 165 15.70 -16.15 -0.84
CA LEU A 165 14.25 -16.38 -0.78
C LEU A 165 13.48 -15.15 -1.29
N LEU A 166 12.30 -15.41 -1.89
CA LEU A 166 11.28 -14.40 -2.11
C LEU A 166 10.44 -14.30 -0.83
N MET A 167 10.66 -13.24 -0.06
CA MET A 167 10.03 -13.07 1.23
C MET A 167 8.72 -12.30 1.11
N THR A 168 7.74 -12.66 1.93
CA THR A 168 6.53 -11.87 2.16
C THR A 168 6.24 -11.74 3.66
N VAL A 169 5.31 -10.88 4.02
CA VAL A 169 4.82 -10.74 5.39
C VAL A 169 3.43 -11.34 5.48
N GLY A 170 3.24 -12.23 6.44
CA GLY A 170 1.98 -12.93 6.68
C GLY A 170 1.28 -12.42 7.93
N ILE A 171 -0.03 -12.16 7.85
CA ILE A 171 -0.87 -11.67 8.95
C ILE A 171 -1.82 -12.78 9.37
N THR A 172 -1.98 -13.00 10.66
CA THR A 172 -2.94 -13.98 11.18
C THR A 172 -4.37 -13.58 10.81
N PRO A 173 -5.13 -14.42 10.08
CA PRO A 173 -6.49 -14.13 9.72
C PRO A 173 -7.41 -14.04 10.93
N THR A 174 -8.22 -12.98 10.99
CA THR A 174 -9.25 -12.79 12.01
C THR A 174 -10.66 -13.10 11.49
N ARG A 175 -10.81 -13.24 10.18
CA ARG A 175 -12.07 -13.54 9.47
C ARG A 175 -11.77 -14.21 8.11
N ALA A 176 -12.81 -14.73 7.48
CA ALA A 176 -12.72 -15.21 6.09
C ALA A 176 -12.83 -14.02 5.12
N GLU A 177 -11.68 -13.51 4.67
CA GLU A 177 -11.61 -12.37 3.75
C GLU A 177 -11.32 -12.87 2.33
N THR A 178 -12.19 -12.52 1.39
CA THR A 178 -12.06 -12.95 -0.02
C THR A 178 -11.27 -11.93 -0.88
N GLY A 179 -10.99 -10.77 -0.34
CA GLY A 179 -10.21 -9.71 -0.99
C GLY A 179 -8.71 -9.89 -0.87
N TYR A 180 -8.24 -10.82 -0.02
CA TYR A 180 -6.81 -11.02 0.25
C TYR A 180 -6.28 -12.34 -0.31
N GLY A 181 -4.96 -12.37 -0.51
CA GLY A 181 -4.23 -13.61 -0.71
C GLY A 181 -4.01 -14.38 0.59
N TYR A 182 -3.89 -15.68 0.50
CA TYR A 182 -3.62 -16.60 1.61
C TYR A 182 -2.33 -17.37 1.36
N LEU A 183 -1.57 -17.56 2.43
CA LEU A 183 -0.28 -18.26 2.45
C LEU A 183 -0.44 -19.52 3.31
N GLU A 184 -0.42 -20.72 2.73
CA GLU A 184 -0.28 -21.93 3.52
C GLU A 184 1.15 -22.06 4.00
N THR A 185 1.37 -22.11 5.32
CA THR A 185 2.70 -22.15 5.90
C THR A 185 3.04 -23.55 6.39
N GLY A 186 4.29 -23.97 6.16
CA GLY A 186 4.88 -25.13 6.80
C GLY A 186 5.11 -24.91 8.30
N ASP A 187 5.63 -25.95 8.94
CA ASP A 187 6.01 -25.88 10.36
C ASP A 187 7.12 -24.86 10.59
N PRO A 188 7.18 -24.24 11.80
CA PRO A 188 8.29 -23.38 12.17
C PRO A 188 9.63 -24.12 12.07
N THR A 189 10.62 -23.46 11.46
CA THR A 189 11.99 -24.00 11.41
C THR A 189 12.79 -23.43 12.57
N GLU A 190 13.48 -24.30 13.32
CA GLU A 190 14.29 -23.86 14.47
C GLU A 190 15.37 -22.85 14.01
N GLY A 191 15.51 -21.77 14.75
CA GLY A 191 16.55 -20.76 14.53
C GLY A 191 16.26 -19.73 13.43
N VAL A 192 15.10 -19.81 12.74
CA VAL A 192 14.67 -18.79 11.76
C VAL A 192 13.25 -18.30 12.06
N PRO A 193 12.98 -16.99 11.96
CA PRO A 193 11.68 -16.41 12.29
C PRO A 193 10.66 -16.51 11.15
N TRP A 194 11.06 -16.97 9.97
CA TRP A 194 10.16 -17.14 8.83
C TRP A 194 9.75 -18.61 8.64
N ARG A 195 8.67 -18.80 7.90
CA ARG A 195 8.13 -20.10 7.52
C ARG A 195 8.15 -20.26 6.02
N GLN A 196 8.42 -21.47 5.55
CA GLN A 196 8.26 -21.81 4.14
C GLN A 196 6.79 -21.69 3.75
N VAL A 197 6.51 -21.08 2.60
CA VAL A 197 5.17 -21.04 2.01
C VAL A 197 5.00 -22.24 1.11
N ALA A 198 4.06 -23.12 1.47
CA ALA A 198 3.74 -24.31 0.70
C ALA A 198 2.80 -24.01 -0.47
N GLU A 199 1.83 -23.13 -0.24
CA GLU A 199 0.90 -22.65 -1.26
C GLU A 199 0.63 -21.14 -1.07
N PHE A 200 0.56 -20.42 -2.18
CA PHE A 200 0.07 -19.06 -2.24
C PHE A 200 -1.21 -19.03 -3.06
N LYS A 201 -2.30 -18.54 -2.49
CA LYS A 201 -3.60 -18.48 -3.15
C LYS A 201 -4.19 -17.07 -3.07
N GLU A 202 -4.24 -16.40 -4.21
CA GLU A 202 -4.81 -15.05 -4.32
C GLU A 202 -6.33 -15.10 -4.41
N LYS A 203 -7.02 -14.34 -3.56
CA LYS A 203 -8.48 -14.09 -3.55
C LYS A 203 -9.33 -15.35 -3.71
N PRO A 204 -9.30 -16.27 -2.74
CA PRO A 204 -10.07 -17.51 -2.81
C PRO A 204 -11.59 -17.24 -2.71
N ALA A 205 -12.40 -18.21 -3.14
CA ALA A 205 -13.85 -18.20 -2.87
C ALA A 205 -14.14 -18.25 -1.36
N ALA A 206 -15.32 -17.80 -0.95
CA ALA A 206 -15.69 -17.65 0.47
C ALA A 206 -15.55 -18.95 1.27
N GLU A 207 -16.03 -20.06 0.74
CA GLU A 207 -15.96 -21.38 1.38
C GLU A 207 -14.51 -21.84 1.60
N VAL A 208 -13.63 -21.49 0.66
CA VAL A 208 -12.19 -21.80 0.74
C VAL A 208 -11.53 -20.90 1.79
N ALA A 209 -11.83 -19.60 1.79
CA ALA A 209 -11.33 -18.67 2.80
C ALA A 209 -11.74 -19.08 4.21
N GLU A 210 -12.99 -19.52 4.41
CA GLU A 210 -13.46 -20.06 5.69
C GLU A 210 -12.70 -21.34 6.11
N ALA A 211 -12.42 -22.23 5.17
CA ALA A 211 -11.65 -23.44 5.45
C ALA A 211 -10.21 -23.08 5.84
N TYR A 212 -9.61 -22.09 5.20
CA TYR A 212 -8.26 -21.62 5.51
C TYR A 212 -8.17 -21.04 6.93
N VAL A 213 -9.12 -20.18 7.31
CA VAL A 213 -9.18 -19.63 8.68
C VAL A 213 -9.35 -20.74 9.71
N ARG A 214 -10.28 -21.70 9.48
CA ARG A 214 -10.51 -22.83 10.41
C ARG A 214 -9.29 -23.75 10.56
N SER A 215 -8.46 -23.87 9.51
CA SER A 215 -7.28 -24.73 9.55
C SER A 215 -6.18 -24.24 10.50
N GLY A 216 -6.11 -22.91 10.74
CA GLY A 216 -5.06 -22.26 11.52
C GLY A 216 -3.65 -22.32 10.89
N ARG A 217 -3.53 -22.81 9.64
CA ARG A 217 -2.25 -22.96 8.92
C ARG A 217 -2.01 -21.88 7.89
N HIS A 218 -2.98 -21.01 7.68
CA HIS A 218 -2.92 -19.97 6.65
C HIS A 218 -2.74 -18.59 7.29
N LEU A 219 -1.94 -17.77 6.63
CA LEU A 219 -1.79 -16.35 6.92
C LEU A 219 -2.35 -15.53 5.74
N TRP A 220 -2.86 -14.33 5.99
CA TRP A 220 -3.11 -13.37 4.91
C TRP A 220 -1.78 -12.88 4.34
N ASN A 221 -1.70 -12.75 3.04
CA ASN A 221 -0.61 -12.02 2.39
C ASN A 221 -0.82 -10.51 2.60
N ALA A 222 0.11 -9.86 3.29
CA ALA A 222 0.06 -8.41 3.51
C ALA A 222 0.48 -7.60 2.28
N SER A 223 0.75 -8.23 1.13
CA SER A 223 1.28 -7.59 -0.09
C SER A 223 2.53 -6.75 0.17
N MET A 224 3.33 -7.19 1.14
CA MET A 224 4.66 -6.68 1.44
C MET A 224 5.68 -7.72 1.03
N PHE A 225 6.53 -7.37 0.07
CA PHE A 225 7.49 -8.30 -0.51
C PHE A 225 8.91 -7.80 -0.30
N VAL A 226 9.82 -8.71 0.04
CA VAL A 226 11.26 -8.38 0.22
C VAL A 226 12.10 -9.45 -0.47
N TRP A 227 13.00 -9.04 -1.34
CA TRP A 227 13.88 -9.93 -2.08
C TRP A 227 15.14 -9.23 -2.58
N ARG A 228 16.13 -9.99 -3.00
CA ARG A 228 17.21 -9.48 -3.81
C ARG A 228 16.70 -9.23 -5.23
N VAL A 229 17.09 -8.12 -5.83
CA VAL A 229 16.62 -7.74 -7.18
C VAL A 229 17.01 -8.77 -8.24
N ASP A 230 18.20 -9.34 -8.16
CA ASP A 230 18.68 -10.38 -9.09
C ASP A 230 17.84 -11.66 -8.98
N VAL A 231 17.48 -12.09 -7.76
CA VAL A 231 16.65 -13.28 -7.51
C VAL A 231 15.22 -13.06 -8.06
N PHE A 232 14.63 -11.91 -7.80
CA PHE A 232 13.31 -11.58 -8.31
C PHE A 232 13.28 -11.48 -9.84
N LEU A 233 14.26 -10.79 -10.45
CA LEU A 233 14.34 -10.64 -11.91
C LEU A 233 14.60 -11.99 -12.61
N ALA A 234 15.41 -12.87 -12.01
CA ALA A 234 15.60 -14.23 -12.52
C ALA A 234 14.30 -15.05 -12.47
N GLU A 235 13.52 -14.94 -11.38
CA GLU A 235 12.24 -15.63 -11.26
C GLU A 235 11.20 -15.05 -12.23
N LEU A 236 11.18 -13.71 -12.39
CA LEU A 236 10.35 -13.02 -13.38
C LEU A 236 10.69 -13.49 -14.81
N ALA A 237 11.98 -13.58 -15.15
CA ALA A 237 12.41 -14.08 -16.47
C ALA A 237 11.95 -15.51 -16.74
N ARG A 238 11.91 -16.35 -15.70
CA ARG A 238 11.46 -17.74 -15.79
C ARG A 238 9.96 -17.85 -16.04
N GLN A 239 9.15 -17.05 -15.33
CA GLN A 239 7.69 -17.14 -15.35
C GLN A 239 7.03 -16.19 -16.35
N GLN A 240 7.60 -15.01 -16.57
CA GLN A 240 7.07 -13.92 -17.41
C GLN A 240 8.15 -13.34 -18.32
N PRO A 241 8.71 -14.12 -19.26
CA PRO A 241 9.87 -13.70 -20.05
C PRO A 241 9.64 -12.43 -20.86
N ALA A 242 8.42 -12.22 -21.39
CA ALA A 242 8.09 -11.01 -22.14
C ALA A 242 8.07 -9.76 -21.25
N LEU A 243 7.52 -9.86 -20.03
CA LEU A 243 7.50 -8.77 -19.07
C LEU A 243 8.93 -8.43 -18.61
N HIS A 244 9.72 -9.46 -18.29
CA HIS A 244 11.13 -9.28 -17.92
C HIS A 244 11.93 -8.57 -19.02
N ALA A 245 11.83 -9.04 -20.27
CA ALA A 245 12.53 -8.42 -21.39
C ALA A 245 12.13 -6.96 -21.60
N GLY A 246 10.83 -6.66 -21.47
CA GLY A 246 10.32 -5.31 -21.61
C GLY A 246 10.83 -4.35 -20.53
N VAL A 247 10.74 -4.74 -19.25
CA VAL A 247 11.23 -3.86 -18.16
C VAL A 247 12.74 -3.73 -18.17
N ALA A 248 13.49 -4.75 -18.59
CA ALA A 248 14.93 -4.68 -18.76
C ALA A 248 15.34 -3.68 -19.86
N ALA A 249 14.62 -3.67 -20.98
CA ALA A 249 14.85 -2.71 -22.06
C ALA A 249 14.51 -1.27 -21.63
N ILE A 250 13.41 -1.07 -20.88
CA ILE A 250 13.05 0.24 -20.33
C ILE A 250 14.12 0.71 -19.33
N ALA A 251 14.55 -0.16 -18.42
CA ALA A 251 15.58 0.18 -17.43
C ALA A 251 16.95 0.50 -18.04
N ALA A 252 17.31 -0.13 -19.15
CA ALA A 252 18.52 0.18 -19.90
C ALA A 252 18.52 1.59 -20.51
N ALA A 253 17.33 2.13 -20.83
CA ALA A 253 17.16 3.49 -21.35
C ALA A 253 16.92 4.52 -20.20
N TRP A 254 16.76 4.07 -18.95
CA TRP A 254 16.40 4.94 -17.83
C TRP A 254 17.48 5.99 -17.54
N GLY A 255 17.08 7.25 -17.47
CA GLY A 255 17.99 8.38 -17.27
C GLY A 255 18.75 8.81 -18.54
N THR A 256 18.44 8.23 -19.69
CA THR A 256 18.98 8.63 -21.01
C THR A 256 17.97 9.48 -21.78
N PRO A 257 18.38 10.20 -22.86
CA PRO A 257 17.45 10.94 -23.70
C PRO A 257 16.37 10.08 -24.36
N GLU A 258 16.59 8.76 -24.50
CA GLU A 258 15.68 7.81 -25.14
C GLU A 258 14.64 7.24 -24.19
N GLN A 259 14.68 7.57 -22.89
CA GLN A 259 13.81 7.00 -21.85
C GLN A 259 12.33 7.06 -22.24
N ASP A 260 11.83 8.23 -22.61
CA ASP A 260 10.40 8.44 -22.85
C ASP A 260 9.92 7.70 -24.08
N ASP A 261 10.73 7.65 -25.15
CA ASP A 261 10.43 6.93 -26.38
C ASP A 261 10.39 5.41 -26.14
N VAL A 262 11.36 4.88 -25.40
CA VAL A 262 11.44 3.45 -25.07
C VAL A 262 10.32 3.04 -24.13
N LEU A 263 10.06 3.84 -23.08
CA LEU A 263 8.96 3.61 -22.14
C LEU A 263 7.62 3.65 -22.87
N GLY A 264 7.37 4.68 -23.68
CA GLY A 264 6.14 4.86 -24.45
C GLY A 264 5.87 3.74 -25.47
N ALA A 265 6.91 3.20 -26.07
CA ALA A 265 6.79 2.10 -27.04
C ALA A 265 6.58 0.73 -26.37
N ILE A 266 7.29 0.45 -25.28
CA ILE A 266 7.31 -0.90 -24.66
C ILE A 266 6.19 -1.05 -23.63
N TRP A 267 5.97 -0.06 -22.77
CA TRP A 267 5.02 -0.16 -21.65
C TRP A 267 3.62 -0.64 -22.05
N PRO A 268 2.99 -0.14 -23.14
CA PRO A 268 1.68 -0.59 -23.57
C PRO A 268 1.63 -2.08 -23.97
N THR A 269 2.75 -2.69 -24.28
CA THR A 269 2.84 -4.11 -24.68
C THR A 269 2.97 -5.07 -23.51
N LEU A 270 3.31 -4.56 -22.31
CA LEU A 270 3.50 -5.40 -21.15
C LEU A 270 2.19 -6.06 -20.69
N PRO A 271 2.23 -7.30 -20.21
CA PRO A 271 1.08 -7.96 -19.60
C PRO A 271 0.52 -7.15 -18.43
N LYS A 272 -0.82 -7.14 -18.29
CA LYS A 272 -1.51 -6.60 -17.13
C LYS A 272 -1.79 -7.74 -16.15
N ILE A 273 -0.94 -7.89 -15.13
CA ILE A 273 -0.99 -8.99 -14.18
C ILE A 273 -0.39 -8.55 -12.83
N SER A 274 -0.94 -9.04 -11.71
CA SER A 274 -0.36 -8.77 -10.40
C SER A 274 0.90 -9.61 -10.15
N VAL A 275 1.78 -9.16 -9.28
CA VAL A 275 3.00 -9.88 -8.90
C VAL A 275 2.66 -11.20 -8.21
N ASP A 276 1.53 -11.25 -7.53
CA ASP A 276 1.01 -12.44 -6.86
C ASP A 276 0.81 -13.58 -7.86
N TYR A 277 0.05 -13.34 -8.92
CA TYR A 277 -0.19 -14.32 -9.99
C TYR A 277 1.03 -14.53 -10.90
N ALA A 278 1.75 -13.44 -11.21
CA ALA A 278 2.84 -13.51 -12.19
C ALA A 278 4.07 -14.26 -11.66
N VAL A 279 4.33 -14.16 -10.36
CA VAL A 279 5.58 -14.63 -9.75
C VAL A 279 5.33 -15.45 -8.50
N MET A 280 4.56 -14.95 -7.54
CA MET A 280 4.55 -15.49 -6.18
C MET A 280 3.88 -16.87 -6.08
N GLU A 281 2.77 -17.12 -6.77
CA GLU A 281 2.12 -18.44 -6.77
C GLU A 281 3.05 -19.53 -7.34
N GLY A 282 3.66 -19.28 -8.49
CA GLY A 282 4.58 -20.23 -9.12
C GLY A 282 5.90 -20.40 -8.35
N ALA A 283 6.38 -19.35 -7.71
CA ALA A 283 7.57 -19.41 -6.87
C ALA A 283 7.31 -20.17 -5.56
N ALA A 284 6.12 -20.05 -4.97
CA ALA A 284 5.70 -20.81 -3.79
C ALA A 284 5.67 -22.32 -4.10
N THR A 285 5.03 -22.69 -5.20
CA THR A 285 5.02 -24.09 -5.68
C THR A 285 6.44 -24.64 -5.90
N ALA A 286 7.38 -23.77 -6.30
CA ALA A 286 8.78 -24.15 -6.48
C ALA A 286 9.62 -24.14 -5.17
N GLY A 287 9.00 -23.89 -4.01
CA GLY A 287 9.66 -23.83 -2.71
C GLY A 287 10.61 -22.64 -2.53
N ARG A 288 10.35 -21.51 -3.22
CA ARG A 288 11.22 -20.33 -3.19
C ARG A 288 10.65 -19.16 -2.37
N VAL A 289 9.44 -19.32 -1.83
CA VAL A 289 8.76 -18.29 -1.06
C VAL A 289 8.78 -18.65 0.42
N ALA A 290 9.09 -17.66 1.25
CA ALA A 290 8.91 -17.75 2.69
C ALA A 290 8.20 -16.51 3.22
N THR A 291 7.55 -16.65 4.38
CA THR A 291 6.81 -15.56 5.02
C THR A 291 7.26 -15.36 6.46
N VAL A 292 7.41 -14.10 6.86
CA VAL A 292 7.57 -13.72 8.27
C VAL A 292 6.18 -13.44 8.84
N PRO A 293 5.70 -14.21 9.82
CA PRO A 293 4.46 -13.86 10.52
C PRO A 293 4.62 -12.53 11.27
N GLY A 294 3.67 -11.61 11.09
CA GLY A 294 3.68 -10.31 11.74
C GLY A 294 2.36 -10.00 12.45
N ASP A 295 2.45 -9.34 13.60
CA ASP A 295 1.32 -8.79 14.36
C ASP A 295 1.66 -7.36 14.77
N PHE A 296 1.29 -6.41 13.93
CA PHE A 296 1.60 -4.98 14.09
C PHE A 296 0.39 -4.09 13.75
N GLY A 297 -0.83 -4.65 13.84
CA GLY A 297 -2.05 -3.91 13.56
C GLY A 297 -2.16 -3.46 12.09
N TRP A 298 -1.80 -4.36 11.16
CA TRP A 298 -1.94 -4.12 9.73
C TRP A 298 -3.40 -4.05 9.29
N ASN A 299 -3.68 -3.12 8.39
CA ASN A 299 -4.95 -3.01 7.70
C ASN A 299 -4.76 -2.39 6.30
N ASP A 300 -5.47 -2.90 5.32
CA ASP A 300 -5.42 -2.38 3.94
C ASP A 300 -6.32 -1.16 3.72
N VAL A 301 -7.14 -0.78 4.72
CA VAL A 301 -8.12 0.33 4.65
C VAL A 301 -8.97 0.23 3.37
N GLY A 302 -9.56 -0.93 3.14
CA GLY A 302 -10.25 -1.24 1.88
C GLY A 302 -11.51 -0.41 1.62
N ASP A 303 -12.20 0.03 2.68
CA ASP A 303 -13.46 0.77 2.64
C ASP A 303 -13.72 1.54 3.94
N PHE A 304 -14.85 2.26 4.03
CA PHE A 304 -15.23 3.03 5.22
C PHE A 304 -15.61 2.17 6.43
N HIS A 305 -16.09 0.94 6.25
CA HIS A 305 -16.36 0.03 7.35
C HIS A 305 -15.05 -0.31 8.07
N THR A 306 -14.08 -0.78 7.30
CA THR A 306 -12.74 -1.11 7.77
C THR A 306 -12.04 0.09 8.42
N LEU A 307 -12.23 1.28 7.84
CA LEU A 307 -11.71 2.52 8.41
C LEU A 307 -12.34 2.82 9.80
N GLY A 308 -13.65 2.55 9.94
CA GLY A 308 -14.35 2.67 11.22
C GLY A 308 -13.87 1.70 12.30
N ASP A 309 -13.34 0.54 11.91
CA ASP A 309 -12.83 -0.48 12.85
C ASP A 309 -11.41 -0.17 13.32
N VAL A 310 -10.64 0.62 12.57
CA VAL A 310 -9.23 0.87 12.86
C VAL A 310 -8.96 2.24 13.49
N LEU A 311 -9.89 3.18 13.40
CA LEU A 311 -9.71 4.52 13.96
C LEU A 311 -10.29 4.62 15.39
N PRO A 312 -9.80 5.59 16.21
CA PRO A 312 -10.36 5.86 17.51
C PRO A 312 -11.84 6.22 17.44
N THR A 313 -12.62 5.71 18.38
CA THR A 313 -14.06 5.95 18.51
C THR A 313 -14.39 6.82 19.72
N ASP A 314 -15.52 7.51 19.69
CA ASP A 314 -16.14 8.07 20.88
C ASP A 314 -16.82 6.97 21.74
N ASP A 315 -17.41 7.36 22.90
CA ASP A 315 -18.09 6.43 23.81
C ASP A 315 -19.30 5.71 23.20
N ALA A 316 -19.87 6.25 22.09
CA ALA A 316 -20.94 5.64 21.34
C ALA A 316 -20.48 4.80 20.14
N GLY A 317 -19.16 4.64 19.98
CA GLY A 317 -18.56 3.90 18.87
C GLY A 317 -18.52 4.67 17.55
N ASN A 318 -18.72 5.98 17.55
CA ASN A 318 -18.64 6.78 16.33
C ASN A 318 -17.20 7.17 16.02
N VAL A 319 -16.86 7.14 14.72
CA VAL A 319 -15.60 7.65 14.16
C VAL A 319 -15.89 8.91 13.37
N VAL A 320 -15.15 9.98 13.64
CA VAL A 320 -15.19 11.22 12.86
C VAL A 320 -13.81 11.46 12.25
N LEU A 321 -13.72 11.40 10.93
CA LEU A 321 -12.49 11.74 10.20
C LEU A 321 -12.47 13.24 9.89
N GLY A 322 -11.49 13.95 10.44
CA GLY A 322 -11.28 15.37 10.15
C GLY A 322 -10.23 15.95 11.06
N THR A 323 -9.62 17.06 10.66
CA THR A 323 -8.71 17.81 11.51
C THR A 323 -9.52 18.60 12.52
N GLU A 324 -9.05 18.70 13.76
CA GLU A 324 -9.68 19.45 14.89
C GLU A 324 -10.09 20.89 14.59
N ALA A 325 -9.62 21.45 13.49
CA ALA A 325 -9.86 22.86 13.10
C ALA A 325 -11.12 23.07 12.24
N LYS A 326 -11.95 22.04 11.94
CA LYS A 326 -13.15 22.21 11.11
C LYS A 326 -14.42 22.07 11.91
N PRO A 327 -15.38 23.01 11.71
CA PRO A 327 -16.67 22.93 12.38
C PRO A 327 -17.43 21.71 11.89
N GLY A 328 -17.93 20.96 12.84
CA GLY A 328 -19.22 20.65 12.52
C GLY A 328 -19.53 19.24 12.24
N VAL A 329 -19.28 18.31 13.21
CA VAL A 329 -20.14 17.12 13.33
C VAL A 329 -20.95 17.22 14.61
N LEU A 330 -22.26 17.12 14.51
CA LEU A 330 -23.21 17.09 15.62
C LEU A 330 -23.90 15.72 15.61
N LEU A 331 -23.56 14.86 16.54
CA LEU A 331 -24.19 13.56 16.72
C LEU A 331 -25.10 13.57 17.93
N ARG A 332 -26.36 13.18 17.76
CA ARG A 332 -27.33 13.09 18.84
C ARG A 332 -28.05 11.76 18.78
N ASP A 333 -28.09 11.02 19.89
CA ASP A 333 -28.74 9.72 19.99
C ASP A 333 -28.32 8.73 18.87
N SER A 334 -27.06 8.82 18.45
CA SER A 334 -26.51 8.11 17.30
C SER A 334 -25.26 7.32 17.69
N SER A 335 -25.07 6.14 17.11
CA SER A 335 -23.98 5.21 17.47
C SER A 335 -23.43 4.44 16.28
N ASN A 336 -22.17 4.01 16.39
CA ASN A 336 -21.47 3.19 15.41
C ASN A 336 -21.45 3.82 14.00
N LEU A 337 -21.24 5.14 13.94
CA LEU A 337 -21.18 5.90 12.69
C LEU A 337 -19.74 6.08 12.23
N VAL A 338 -19.54 6.17 10.92
CA VAL A 338 -18.32 6.67 10.29
C VAL A 338 -18.67 7.96 9.57
N VAL A 339 -18.18 9.10 10.05
CA VAL A 339 -18.51 10.42 9.49
C VAL A 339 -17.25 11.08 8.94
N VAL A 340 -17.29 11.49 7.69
CA VAL A 340 -16.18 12.13 6.96
C VAL A 340 -16.62 13.50 6.44
N PRO A 341 -16.48 14.58 7.22
CA PRO A 341 -16.94 15.93 6.86
C PRO A 341 -15.83 16.69 6.12
N GLN A 342 -15.80 16.63 4.80
CA GLN A 342 -14.77 17.28 3.98
C GLN A 342 -15.20 18.58 3.31
N SER A 343 -16.52 18.86 3.23
CA SER A 343 -17.03 20.06 2.55
C SER A 343 -16.90 21.36 3.36
N GLY A 344 -16.71 21.25 4.67
CA GLY A 344 -16.76 22.39 5.60
C GLY A 344 -18.18 22.74 6.08
N ARG A 345 -19.20 22.02 5.64
CA ARG A 345 -20.57 22.12 6.18
C ARG A 345 -20.69 21.46 7.55
N LEU A 346 -21.66 21.92 8.35
CA LEU A 346 -22.08 21.18 9.53
C LEU A 346 -22.79 19.88 9.10
N VAL A 347 -22.30 18.75 9.53
CA VAL A 347 -22.98 17.44 9.39
C VAL A 347 -23.67 17.10 10.69
N ALA A 348 -25.00 17.11 10.70
CA ALA A 348 -25.81 16.76 11.89
C ALA A 348 -26.49 15.42 11.67
N VAL A 349 -26.36 14.51 12.62
CA VAL A 349 -27.00 13.17 12.59
C VAL A 349 -27.78 12.97 13.89
N LEU A 350 -29.05 12.59 13.76
CA LEU A 350 -29.96 12.40 14.88
C LEU A 350 -30.62 11.00 14.81
N GLY A 351 -30.46 10.20 15.86
CA GLY A 351 -31.21 8.96 16.07
C GLY A 351 -30.85 7.83 15.11
N LEU A 352 -29.66 7.86 14.48
CA LEU A 352 -29.22 6.87 13.49
C LEU A 352 -28.09 5.98 14.04
N ARG A 353 -27.97 4.78 13.47
CA ARG A 353 -26.97 3.79 13.86
C ARG A 353 -26.41 3.07 12.64
N ASP A 354 -25.17 2.56 12.77
CA ASP A 354 -24.54 1.67 11.80
C ASP A 354 -24.46 2.25 10.39
N LEU A 355 -24.19 3.55 10.26
CA LEU A 355 -24.10 4.25 8.98
C LEU A 355 -22.72 4.84 8.72
N ILE A 356 -22.45 4.99 7.44
CA ILE A 356 -21.36 5.79 6.86
C ILE A 356 -22.00 7.06 6.31
N VAL A 357 -21.42 8.23 6.65
CA VAL A 357 -21.79 9.54 6.11
C VAL A 357 -20.53 10.24 5.63
N VAL A 358 -20.41 10.43 4.33
CA VAL A 358 -19.27 11.12 3.73
C VAL A 358 -19.77 12.35 3.01
N ASP A 359 -19.29 13.51 3.41
CA ASP A 359 -19.66 14.81 2.85
C ASP A 359 -18.43 15.44 2.18
N THR A 360 -18.46 15.53 0.85
CA THR A 360 -17.48 16.25 0.04
C THR A 360 -18.11 17.53 -0.56
N PRO A 361 -17.33 18.45 -1.15
CA PRO A 361 -17.90 19.67 -1.72
C PRO A 361 -18.99 19.45 -2.77
N ASP A 362 -18.93 18.35 -3.50
CA ASP A 362 -19.74 18.03 -4.68
C ASP A 362 -20.64 16.78 -4.54
N ALA A 363 -20.42 15.96 -3.51
CA ALA A 363 -21.20 14.74 -3.32
C ALA A 363 -21.38 14.39 -1.83
N VAL A 364 -22.50 13.75 -1.51
CA VAL A 364 -22.77 13.17 -0.19
C VAL A 364 -23.09 11.68 -0.36
N LEU A 365 -22.38 10.83 0.37
CA LEU A 365 -22.69 9.41 0.50
C LEU A 365 -23.31 9.14 1.86
N VAL A 366 -24.43 8.40 1.86
CA VAL A 366 -25.00 7.80 3.08
C VAL A 366 -25.31 6.35 2.78
N CYS A 367 -24.72 5.43 3.53
CA CYS A 367 -25.02 4.01 3.38
C CYS A 367 -24.83 3.24 4.71
N PRO A 368 -25.45 2.06 4.87
CA PRO A 368 -25.17 1.17 5.98
C PRO A 368 -23.69 0.74 5.99
N ARG A 369 -23.10 0.55 7.17
CA ARG A 369 -21.67 0.13 7.31
C ARG A 369 -21.40 -1.22 6.64
N ASP A 370 -22.34 -2.16 6.73
CA ASP A 370 -22.26 -3.49 6.12
C ASP A 370 -22.36 -3.48 4.58
N ARG A 371 -22.72 -2.32 3.98
CA ARG A 371 -22.77 -2.10 2.54
C ARG A 371 -21.59 -1.32 1.98
N ALA A 372 -20.55 -1.08 2.78
CA ALA A 372 -19.37 -0.30 2.37
C ALA A 372 -18.69 -0.81 1.09
N GLN A 373 -18.67 -2.14 0.89
CA GLN A 373 -18.10 -2.76 -0.33
C GLN A 373 -18.90 -2.43 -1.59
N ASP A 374 -20.22 -2.18 -1.45
CA ASP A 374 -21.10 -1.88 -2.57
C ASP A 374 -20.96 -0.44 -3.10
N VAL A 375 -20.26 0.42 -2.38
CA VAL A 375 -19.98 1.82 -2.83
C VAL A 375 -19.34 1.84 -4.22
N LYS A 376 -18.55 0.82 -4.56
CA LYS A 376 -17.97 0.67 -5.90
C LYS A 376 -19.03 0.66 -7.00
N THR A 377 -20.20 0.07 -6.75
CA THR A 377 -21.27 -0.02 -7.76
C THR A 377 -21.82 1.35 -8.14
N LEU A 378 -21.83 2.30 -7.20
CA LEU A 378 -22.24 3.69 -7.49
C LEU A 378 -21.25 4.37 -8.44
N VAL A 379 -19.95 4.10 -8.26
CA VAL A 379 -18.91 4.62 -9.15
C VAL A 379 -19.06 4.05 -10.56
N ASP A 380 -19.34 2.75 -10.66
CA ASP A 380 -19.54 2.09 -11.95
C ASP A 380 -20.80 2.65 -12.64
N GLU A 381 -21.89 2.89 -11.90
CA GLU A 381 -23.11 3.51 -12.43
C GLU A 381 -22.91 4.96 -12.89
N LEU A 382 -22.13 5.77 -12.14
CA LEU A 382 -21.78 7.14 -12.54
C LEU A 382 -21.04 7.16 -13.88
N LYS A 383 -20.10 6.23 -14.08
CA LYS A 383 -19.38 6.06 -15.35
C LYS A 383 -20.31 5.69 -16.49
N GLU A 384 -21.23 4.76 -16.28
CA GLU A 384 -22.21 4.35 -17.28
C GLU A 384 -23.13 5.52 -17.69
N ARG A 385 -23.41 6.43 -16.75
CA ARG A 385 -24.19 7.66 -17.03
C ARG A 385 -23.37 8.78 -17.68
N GLY A 386 -22.04 8.61 -17.84
CA GLY A 386 -21.17 9.66 -18.35
C GLY A 386 -20.92 10.82 -17.38
N GLU A 387 -21.18 10.60 -16.08
CA GLU A 387 -21.01 11.59 -15.01
C GLU A 387 -19.57 11.55 -14.45
N GLU A 388 -18.58 11.63 -15.35
CA GLU A 388 -17.15 11.50 -15.00
C GLU A 388 -16.64 12.57 -14.02
N GLY A 389 -17.32 13.71 -13.91
CA GLY A 389 -16.99 14.77 -12.96
C GLY A 389 -17.09 14.35 -11.49
N TYR A 390 -17.80 13.26 -11.21
CA TYR A 390 -17.98 12.73 -9.86
C TYR A 390 -17.13 11.48 -9.57
N VAL A 391 -16.30 11.03 -10.51
CA VAL A 391 -15.56 9.75 -10.40
C VAL A 391 -14.05 9.93 -10.13
#